data_0e6a93215ca437469af10fa8e8733b63
#
_entry.id   0e6a93215ca437469af10fa8e8733b63
#
_cell.length_a   1.000
_cell.length_b   1.000
_cell.length_c   1.000
_cell.angle_alpha   90.00
_cell.angle_beta   90.00
_cell.angle_gamma   90.00
#
_symmetry.space_group_name_H-M   'P 1'
#
loop_
_entity.id
_entity.type
_entity.pdbx_description
1 polymer ?
#
loop_
_entity_poly.entity_id
_entity_poly.type
_entity_poly.pdbx_seq_one_letter_code
_entity_poly.pdbx_strand_id
1 'polypeptide(L)'
;MFQQLNKSDLPWTLLLEADPDKNKVIAYVTNGDGFIWKEQDEVIGVLVYEIRETECEIMNVSVADAHQGRGIGGKLIDHALEQFSKECKQPTKILIRTGSITNPALHLYQKKGFKEVSREKDYFINNYPEPIYEEGILLRDQVTLSKEL
;
A
#
# COMPACT_ATOMS: atom_id res chain seq x y z
N MET A 1 7.00 -8.48 -14.21
CA MET A 1 7.39 -7.29 -15.01
C MET A 1 6.61 -6.08 -14.57
N PHE A 2 7.31 -5.02 -14.20
CA PHE A 2 6.66 -3.78 -13.77
C PHE A 2 6.16 -2.97 -14.96
N GLN A 3 4.96 -2.41 -14.82
CA GLN A 3 4.38 -1.47 -15.77
C GLN A 3 3.72 -0.35 -14.99
N GLN A 4 3.66 0.84 -15.58
CA GLN A 4 2.95 1.96 -14.98
C GLN A 4 1.46 1.65 -14.87
N LEU A 5 0.83 2.10 -13.78
CA LEU A 5 -0.60 1.94 -13.58
C LEU A 5 -1.38 2.71 -14.63
N ASN A 6 -2.31 2.04 -15.30
CA ASN A 6 -3.26 2.67 -16.20
C ASN A 6 -4.50 3.08 -15.42
N LYS A 7 -4.66 4.38 -15.20
CA LYS A 7 -5.78 4.89 -14.40
C LYS A 7 -7.14 4.71 -15.07
N SER A 8 -7.16 4.41 -16.37
CA SER A 8 -8.39 4.11 -17.10
C SER A 8 -8.79 2.63 -17.05
N ASP A 9 -7.92 1.79 -16.53
CA ASP A 9 -8.14 0.34 -16.43
C ASP A 9 -7.51 -0.19 -15.15
N LEU A 10 -8.15 0.10 -14.02
CA LEU A 10 -7.62 -0.22 -12.69
C LEU A 10 -7.84 -1.69 -12.32
N PRO A 11 -6.88 -2.34 -11.65
CA PRO A 11 -7.06 -3.68 -11.14
C PRO A 11 -7.89 -3.67 -9.85
N TRP A 12 -9.20 -3.47 -9.99
CA TRP A 12 -10.12 -3.25 -8.88
C TRP A 12 -10.14 -4.39 -7.86
N THR A 13 -10.07 -5.64 -8.30
CA THR A 13 -10.06 -6.78 -7.38
C THR A 13 -8.92 -6.68 -6.38
N LEU A 14 -7.72 -6.35 -6.87
CA LEU A 14 -6.54 -6.20 -6.00
C LEU A 14 -6.64 -4.96 -5.11
N LEU A 15 -7.05 -3.84 -5.68
CA LEU A 15 -7.13 -2.58 -4.94
C LEU A 15 -8.14 -2.68 -3.78
N LEU A 16 -9.30 -3.31 -4.02
CA LEU A 16 -10.34 -3.44 -3.01
C LEU A 16 -10.01 -4.49 -1.94
N GLU A 17 -9.12 -5.42 -2.21
CA GLU A 17 -8.62 -6.34 -1.18
C GLU A 17 -7.82 -5.61 -0.11
N ALA A 18 -7.01 -4.62 -0.53
CA ALA A 18 -6.22 -3.82 0.40
C ALA A 18 -7.03 -2.69 1.05
N ASP A 19 -8.01 -2.14 0.34
CA ASP A 19 -8.86 -1.06 0.83
C ASP A 19 -10.27 -1.22 0.28
N PRO A 20 -11.26 -1.64 1.09
CA PRO A 20 -12.59 -1.92 0.61
C PRO A 20 -13.41 -0.67 0.23
N ASP A 21 -12.94 0.53 0.53
CA ASP A 21 -13.63 1.78 0.21
C ASP A 21 -13.24 2.27 -1.18
N LYS A 22 -14.10 1.99 -2.17
CA LYS A 22 -13.88 2.36 -3.57
C LYS A 22 -13.66 3.87 -3.76
N ASN A 23 -14.36 4.70 -3.01
CA ASN A 23 -14.23 6.16 -3.13
C ASN A 23 -12.86 6.63 -2.64
N LYS A 24 -12.34 6.02 -1.56
CA LYS A 24 -10.98 6.31 -1.09
C LYS A 24 -9.95 5.90 -2.15
N VAL A 25 -10.10 4.73 -2.75
CA VAL A 25 -9.21 4.25 -3.80
C VAL A 25 -9.19 5.22 -4.99
N ILE A 26 -10.37 5.64 -5.46
CA ILE A 26 -10.47 6.60 -6.56
C ILE A 26 -9.73 7.90 -6.21
N ALA A 27 -9.91 8.39 -4.98
CA ALA A 27 -9.28 9.63 -4.55
C ALA A 27 -7.75 9.56 -4.61
N TYR A 28 -7.14 8.53 -4.00
CA TYR A 28 -5.68 8.49 -3.99
C TYR A 28 -5.08 8.03 -5.33
N VAL A 29 -5.80 7.27 -6.14
CA VAL A 29 -5.34 6.99 -7.51
C VAL A 29 -5.36 8.26 -8.35
N THR A 30 -6.39 9.09 -8.20
CA THR A 30 -6.50 10.36 -8.92
C THR A 30 -5.38 11.32 -8.55
N ASN A 31 -5.06 11.42 -7.24
CA ASN A 31 -4.05 12.35 -6.74
C ASN A 31 -2.62 11.82 -6.81
N GLY A 32 -2.47 10.53 -6.96
CA GLY A 32 -1.17 9.87 -6.95
C GLY A 32 -0.85 9.19 -8.26
N ASP A 33 -0.05 8.16 -8.16
CA ASP A 33 0.34 7.32 -9.27
C ASP A 33 0.64 5.91 -8.75
N GLY A 34 1.05 5.01 -9.63
CA GLY A 34 1.34 3.66 -9.22
C GLY A 34 1.90 2.81 -10.33
N PHE A 35 2.10 1.54 -10.01
CA PHE A 35 2.58 0.55 -10.97
C PHE A 35 1.99 -0.81 -10.64
N ILE A 36 2.05 -1.70 -11.61
CA ILE A 36 1.57 -3.06 -11.51
C ILE A 36 2.71 -4.03 -11.79
N TRP A 37 2.58 -5.24 -11.24
CA TRP A 37 3.40 -6.37 -11.65
C TRP A 37 2.54 -7.30 -12.51
N LYS A 38 2.99 -7.56 -13.72
CA LYS A 38 2.23 -8.32 -14.70
C LYS A 38 3.02 -9.56 -15.13
N GLU A 39 2.33 -10.70 -15.17
CA GLU A 39 2.88 -11.95 -15.70
C GLU A 39 1.85 -12.57 -16.64
N GLN A 40 2.27 -12.94 -17.86
CA GLN A 40 1.40 -13.61 -18.84
C GLN A 40 0.07 -12.89 -19.05
N ASP A 41 0.12 -11.58 -19.23
CA ASP A 41 -1.05 -10.70 -19.42
C ASP A 41 -1.98 -10.61 -18.21
N GLU A 42 -1.60 -11.17 -17.06
CA GLU A 42 -2.36 -11.08 -15.82
C GLU A 42 -1.70 -10.10 -14.86
N VAL A 43 -2.49 -9.19 -14.29
CA VAL A 43 -2.02 -8.28 -13.23
C VAL A 43 -2.08 -9.02 -11.91
N ILE A 44 -0.91 -9.31 -11.33
CA ILE A 44 -0.81 -10.08 -10.09
C ILE A 44 -0.39 -9.25 -8.88
N GLY A 45 -0.02 -8.00 -9.09
CA GLY A 45 0.32 -7.09 -8.00
C GLY A 45 0.12 -5.65 -8.40
N VAL A 46 -0.15 -4.80 -7.42
CA VAL A 46 -0.34 -3.36 -7.59
C VAL A 46 0.21 -2.60 -6.40
N LEU A 47 0.76 -1.43 -6.66
CA LEU A 47 1.14 -0.47 -5.63
C LEU A 47 0.76 0.92 -6.08
N VAL A 48 0.07 1.66 -5.21
CA VAL A 48 -0.33 3.05 -5.44
C VAL A 48 0.33 3.93 -4.39
N TYR A 49 0.84 5.07 -4.81
CA TYR A 49 1.52 6.01 -3.92
C TYR A 49 1.14 7.45 -4.26
N GLU A 50 1.34 8.33 -3.29
CA GLU A 50 1.28 9.78 -3.49
C GLU A 50 2.63 10.39 -3.13
N ILE A 51 3.10 11.32 -3.94
CA ILE A 51 4.30 12.10 -3.66
C ILE A 51 3.84 13.51 -3.25
N ARG A 52 4.24 13.93 -2.06
CA ARG A 52 3.96 15.26 -1.52
C ARG A 52 5.27 16.02 -1.37
N GLU A 53 5.18 17.28 -0.99
CA GLU A 53 6.35 18.16 -0.90
C GLU A 53 7.46 17.61 0.00
N THR A 54 7.11 17.08 1.16
CA THR A 54 8.07 16.63 2.17
C THR A 54 8.00 15.14 2.49
N GLU A 55 7.05 14.42 1.89
CA GLU A 55 6.85 13.00 2.18
C GLU A 55 6.21 12.28 1.01
N CYS A 56 6.42 10.97 0.94
CA CYS A 56 5.71 10.08 0.03
C CYS A 56 4.89 9.12 0.88
N GLU A 57 3.74 8.71 0.38
CA GLU A 57 2.93 7.72 1.07
C GLU A 57 2.56 6.59 0.13
N ILE A 58 2.79 5.35 0.59
CA ILE A 58 2.31 4.17 -0.11
C ILE A 58 0.87 3.95 0.36
N MET A 59 -0.08 4.13 -0.57
CA MET A 59 -1.51 4.15 -0.26
C MET A 59 -2.16 2.76 -0.36
N ASN A 60 -1.64 1.90 -1.23
CA ASN A 60 -2.22 0.59 -1.49
C ASN A 60 -1.15 -0.35 -2.02
N VAL A 61 -1.03 -1.53 -1.43
CA VAL A 61 -0.17 -2.61 -1.92
C VAL A 61 -0.98 -3.88 -1.86
N SER A 62 -1.11 -4.57 -2.98
CA SER A 62 -1.87 -5.81 -3.02
C SER A 62 -1.24 -6.80 -3.99
N VAL A 63 -1.23 -8.08 -3.61
CA VAL A 63 -0.77 -9.19 -4.44
C VAL A 63 -1.89 -10.22 -4.50
N ALA A 64 -2.19 -10.71 -5.71
CA ALA A 64 -3.21 -11.72 -5.91
C ALA A 64 -2.96 -12.96 -5.04
N ASP A 65 -4.01 -13.50 -4.42
CA ASP A 65 -3.91 -14.60 -3.47
C ASP A 65 -3.10 -15.79 -4.00
N ALA A 66 -3.33 -16.15 -5.27
CA ALA A 66 -2.65 -17.29 -5.91
C ALA A 66 -1.14 -17.06 -6.08
N HIS A 67 -0.66 -15.83 -5.94
CA HIS A 67 0.73 -15.45 -6.16
C HIS A 67 1.42 -14.94 -4.90
N GLN A 68 0.76 -14.99 -3.74
CA GLN A 68 1.37 -14.64 -2.47
C GLN A 68 2.45 -15.66 -2.08
N GLY A 69 3.39 -15.23 -1.24
CA GLY A 69 4.49 -16.08 -0.81
C GLY A 69 5.65 -16.19 -1.81
N ARG A 70 5.61 -15.44 -2.92
CA ARG A 70 6.66 -15.43 -3.95
C ARG A 70 7.57 -14.21 -3.87
N GLY A 71 7.39 -13.36 -2.85
CA GLY A 71 8.20 -12.15 -2.70
C GLY A 71 7.78 -10.97 -3.59
N ILE A 72 6.61 -11.04 -4.22
CA ILE A 72 6.13 -9.97 -5.13
C ILE A 72 5.85 -8.69 -4.37
N GLY A 73 5.23 -8.77 -3.18
CA GLY A 73 5.00 -7.61 -2.33
C GLY A 73 6.29 -6.87 -2.00
N GLY A 74 7.35 -7.62 -1.65
CA GLY A 74 8.67 -7.04 -1.41
C GLY A 74 9.26 -6.36 -2.63
N LYS A 75 9.09 -6.96 -3.81
CA LYS A 75 9.54 -6.36 -5.06
C LYS A 75 8.79 -5.06 -5.39
N LEU A 76 7.49 -5.02 -5.12
CA LEU A 76 6.67 -3.82 -5.29
C LEU A 76 7.18 -2.68 -4.39
N ILE A 77 7.44 -2.97 -3.11
CA ILE A 77 7.97 -1.99 -2.16
C ILE A 77 9.35 -1.51 -2.62
N ASP A 78 10.26 -2.41 -2.97
CA ASP A 78 11.60 -2.06 -3.41
C ASP A 78 11.57 -1.17 -4.65
N HIS A 79 10.69 -1.48 -5.60
CA HIS A 79 10.53 -0.66 -6.81
C HIS A 79 10.02 0.74 -6.46
N ALA A 80 9.07 0.85 -5.53
CA ALA A 80 8.57 2.15 -5.07
C ALA A 80 9.68 2.97 -4.42
N LEU A 81 10.47 2.37 -3.53
CA LEU A 81 11.57 3.06 -2.88
C LEU A 81 12.61 3.56 -3.89
N GLU A 82 12.89 2.77 -4.92
CA GLU A 82 13.79 3.17 -5.99
C GLU A 82 13.24 4.36 -6.77
N GLN A 83 11.95 4.35 -7.10
CA GLN A 83 11.29 5.47 -7.79
C GLN A 83 11.34 6.74 -6.94
N PHE A 84 11.07 6.64 -5.64
CA PHE A 84 11.13 7.79 -4.74
C PHE A 84 12.54 8.36 -4.66
N SER A 85 13.57 7.51 -4.64
CA SER A 85 14.96 7.96 -4.65
C SER A 85 15.31 8.77 -5.89
N LYS A 86 14.70 8.47 -7.03
CA LYS A 86 14.93 9.18 -8.29
C LYS A 86 14.15 10.48 -8.38
N GLU A 87 12.92 10.49 -7.85
CA GLU A 87 12.00 11.63 -8.00
C GLU A 87 12.14 12.67 -6.89
N CYS A 88 12.51 12.23 -5.67
CA CYS A 88 12.60 13.09 -4.51
C CYS A 88 14.03 13.59 -4.34
N LYS A 89 14.23 14.92 -4.37
CA LYS A 89 15.56 15.54 -4.35
C LYS A 89 16.08 15.84 -2.95
N GLN A 90 15.26 15.68 -1.91
CA GLN A 90 15.61 16.01 -0.53
C GLN A 90 15.35 14.79 0.36
N PRO A 91 15.93 14.78 1.58
CA PRO A 91 15.56 13.75 2.54
C PRO A 91 14.05 13.70 2.70
N THR A 92 13.46 12.59 2.40
CA THR A 92 12.00 12.40 2.33
C THR A 92 11.62 11.23 3.20
N LYS A 93 10.52 11.38 3.94
CA LYS A 93 9.90 10.29 4.67
C LYS A 93 8.97 9.52 3.75
N ILE A 94 9.01 8.21 3.89
CA ILE A 94 8.04 7.32 3.23
C ILE A 94 7.10 6.81 4.30
N LEU A 95 5.81 6.98 4.10
CA LEU A 95 4.77 6.56 5.04
C LEU A 95 3.98 5.39 4.49
N ILE A 96 3.59 4.47 5.37
CA ILE A 96 2.59 3.44 5.11
C ILE A 96 1.64 3.43 6.29
N ARG A 97 0.32 3.54 6.04
CA ARG A 97 -0.71 3.39 7.06
C ARG A 97 -1.42 2.07 6.87
N THR A 98 -1.56 1.30 7.94
CA THR A 98 -2.14 -0.05 7.89
C THR A 98 -2.79 -0.40 9.22
N GLY A 99 -3.53 -1.51 9.24
CA GLY A 99 -4.09 -2.04 10.48
C GLY A 99 -2.99 -2.48 11.44
N SER A 100 -3.28 -2.41 12.74
CA SER A 100 -2.33 -2.76 13.79
C SER A 100 -2.18 -4.26 14.01
N ILE A 101 -2.94 -5.08 13.30
CA ILE A 101 -2.92 -6.53 13.44
C ILE A 101 -1.63 -7.10 12.84
N THR A 102 -0.95 -7.95 13.60
CA THR A 102 0.23 -8.66 13.11
C THR A 102 -0.16 -9.60 11.98
N ASN A 103 0.36 -9.35 10.79
CA ASN A 103 0.09 -10.14 9.59
C ASN A 103 1.30 -10.09 8.66
N PRO A 104 1.31 -10.86 7.56
CA PRO A 104 2.44 -10.87 6.63
C PRO A 104 2.79 -9.49 6.05
N ALA A 105 1.79 -8.63 5.80
CA ALA A 105 2.03 -7.30 5.25
C ALA A 105 2.78 -6.42 6.26
N LEU A 106 2.36 -6.39 7.51
CA LEU A 106 3.04 -5.62 8.56
C LEU A 106 4.47 -6.12 8.76
N HIS A 107 4.69 -7.43 8.79
CA HIS A 107 6.03 -8.01 8.86
C HIS A 107 6.90 -7.59 7.69
N LEU A 108 6.34 -7.59 6.48
CA LEU A 108 7.06 -7.17 5.28
C LEU A 108 7.52 -5.71 5.40
N TYR A 109 6.64 -4.81 5.81
CA TYR A 109 6.99 -3.40 5.96
C TYR A 109 8.09 -3.21 6.98
N GLN A 110 7.99 -3.87 8.13
CA GLN A 110 9.02 -3.82 9.17
C GLN A 110 10.37 -4.36 8.66
N LYS A 111 10.34 -5.43 7.91
CA LYS A 111 11.53 -6.03 7.29
C LYS A 111 12.19 -5.08 6.28
N LYS A 112 11.41 -4.24 5.59
CA LYS A 112 11.92 -3.23 4.66
C LYS A 112 12.41 -1.95 5.37
N GLY A 113 12.38 -1.92 6.69
CA GLY A 113 12.92 -0.84 7.49
C GLY A 113 11.92 0.21 7.95
N PHE A 114 10.62 -0.04 7.73
CA PHE A 114 9.56 0.84 8.24
C PHE A 114 9.36 0.61 9.72
N LYS A 115 9.18 1.70 10.48
CA LYS A 115 8.96 1.66 11.93
C LYS A 115 7.70 2.42 12.28
N GLU A 116 6.97 1.92 13.28
CA GLU A 116 5.77 2.58 13.78
C GLU A 116 6.15 3.93 14.41
N VAL A 117 5.49 5.00 13.96
CA VAL A 117 5.69 6.35 14.48
C VAL A 117 4.45 6.93 15.12
N SER A 118 3.26 6.44 14.79
CA SER A 118 2.00 6.88 15.41
C SER A 118 0.92 5.83 15.24
N ARG A 119 -0.16 6.00 16.01
CA ARG A 119 -1.29 5.07 16.00
C ARG A 119 -2.57 5.86 16.23
N GLU A 120 -3.60 5.58 15.41
CA GLU A 120 -4.92 6.13 15.60
C GLU A 120 -5.88 5.02 16.08
N LYS A 121 -6.35 5.16 17.32
CA LYS A 121 -7.27 4.20 17.92
C LYS A 121 -8.62 4.23 17.21
N ASP A 122 -9.19 3.05 16.98
CA ASP A 122 -10.50 2.86 16.36
C ASP A 122 -10.68 3.53 14.99
N TYR A 123 -9.58 3.75 14.25
CA TYR A 123 -9.63 4.37 12.93
C TYR A 123 -10.59 3.64 11.99
N PHE A 124 -10.52 2.32 11.94
CA PHE A 124 -11.34 1.54 11.01
C PHE A 124 -12.80 1.48 11.43
N ILE A 125 -13.08 1.60 12.72
CA ILE A 125 -14.45 1.68 13.24
C ILE A 125 -15.07 3.02 12.84
N ASN A 126 -14.31 4.10 12.94
CA ASN A 126 -14.81 5.47 12.74
C ASN A 126 -14.86 5.91 11.27
N ASN A 127 -14.06 5.28 10.40
CA ASN A 127 -13.88 5.76 9.02
C ASN A 127 -14.44 4.82 7.95
N TYR A 128 -14.97 3.66 8.32
CA TYR A 128 -15.57 2.70 7.39
C TYR A 128 -16.98 2.35 7.86
N PRO A 129 -17.95 2.28 6.93
CA PRO A 129 -19.34 2.00 7.31
C PRO A 129 -19.57 0.55 7.74
N GLU A 130 -18.74 -0.38 7.28
CA GLU A 130 -18.85 -1.80 7.59
C GLU A 130 -17.62 -2.28 8.36
N PRO A 131 -17.78 -3.24 9.29
CA PRO A 131 -16.64 -3.84 9.97
C PRO A 131 -15.69 -4.51 8.97
N ILE A 132 -14.39 -4.33 9.20
CA ILE A 132 -13.35 -4.96 8.38
C ILE A 132 -12.63 -6.00 9.21
N TYR A 133 -12.51 -7.21 8.68
CA TYR A 133 -11.78 -8.30 9.32
C TYR A 133 -10.58 -8.69 8.48
N GLU A 134 -9.45 -8.92 9.13
CA GLU A 134 -8.27 -9.54 8.52
C GLU A 134 -7.91 -10.78 9.34
N GLU A 135 -7.79 -11.91 8.67
CA GLU A 135 -7.48 -13.18 9.32
C GLU A 135 -8.39 -13.49 10.51
N GLY A 136 -9.68 -13.16 10.37
CA GLY A 136 -10.69 -13.39 11.40
C GLY A 136 -10.67 -12.39 12.56
N ILE A 137 -9.82 -11.36 12.50
CA ILE A 137 -9.67 -10.36 13.57
C ILE A 137 -10.23 -9.03 13.09
N LEU A 138 -11.07 -8.39 13.92
CA LEU A 138 -11.64 -7.08 13.62
C LEU A 138 -10.55 -6.01 13.59
N LEU A 139 -10.42 -5.31 12.47
CA LEU A 139 -9.55 -4.14 12.39
C LEU A 139 -10.13 -2.98 13.18
N ARG A 140 -9.35 -2.44 14.10
CA ARG A 140 -9.72 -1.29 14.91
C ARG A 140 -8.76 -0.13 14.70
N ASP A 141 -7.51 -0.31 15.07
CA ASP A 141 -6.51 0.76 15.10
C ASP A 141 -5.72 0.81 13.79
N GLN A 142 -5.38 2.01 13.38
CA GLN A 142 -4.45 2.22 12.28
C GLN A 142 -3.09 2.62 12.83
N VAL A 143 -2.04 2.00 12.34
CA VAL A 143 -0.66 2.41 12.63
C VAL A 143 -0.09 3.13 11.43
N THR A 144 0.72 4.15 11.69
CA THR A 144 1.53 4.81 10.67
C THR A 144 2.95 4.35 10.82
N LEU A 145 3.50 3.79 9.76
CA LEU A 145 4.88 3.36 9.68
C LEU A 145 5.65 4.35 8.84
N SER A 146 6.91 4.59 9.18
CA SER A 146 7.75 5.53 8.47
C SER A 146 9.13 4.95 8.23
N LYS A 147 9.72 5.33 7.09
CA LYS A 147 11.09 5.04 6.73
C LYS A 147 11.66 6.29 6.08
N GLU A 148 12.89 6.63 6.43
CA GLU A 148 13.61 7.70 5.75
C GLU A 148 14.34 7.17 4.54
N LEU A 149 14.31 7.96 3.48
CA LEU A 149 15.02 7.66 2.23
C LEU A 149 16.52 7.92 2.39
#